data_f08f14dc9cda520466aaf36f959b8478
#
_entry.id   f08f14dc9cda520466aaf36f959b8478
#
_cell.length_a   1.000
_cell.length_b   1.000
_cell.length_c   1.000
_cell.angle_alpha   90.00
_cell.angle_beta   90.00
_cell.angle_gamma   90.00
#
_symmetry.space_group_name_H-M   'P 1'
#
loop_
_entity.id
_entity.type
_entity.pdbx_description
1 polymer ?
#
loop_
_entity_poly.entity_id
_entity_poly.type
_entity_poly.pdbx_seq_one_letter_code
_entity_poly.pdbx_strand_id
1 'polypeptide(L)'
;MSNVDGLVEDGWERVADTFRANFKDGKDLGAACCVYVDGRAVVDLWGGLADRETNRPWERDTVALVASTTKGATAMCAHLLVQRGLLDLDAPVARYWPEFGAEGKEKLPVRYLLSHQAGLPVVDTPVTFEEACAWDPLVRALEAQKPLWTPGTEHLYHAMTYGFLVGEVIRRITGRSLGTFFAEEIARPLGLSAWIGLPEEIEPRVARIEAAPFPYKSMEDLVTDFAKLMGFDPAVAGTLVKDVYGPGSTFMKAGAVGGITEENMHSRAYRAAEFPAANMFTNAHSLARMYAATVSDVDGFRLLQPDTVAAMTVVQTDRTRMHGVPPVLLPYTKNLFRMSLGFWRATPPINPLLGPASFGHPGSGGSLGAADPESRVGFGYVPNLWAATLVDPRAIELTAAVRKCLG
;
A
#
# COMPACT_ATOMS: atom_id res chain seq x y z
N MET A 1 -23.81 5.41 19.68
CA MET A 1 -22.82 4.35 19.53
C MET A 1 -22.86 3.94 18.07
N SER A 2 -21.72 3.93 17.39
CA SER A 2 -21.67 3.47 15.98
C SER A 2 -22.11 2.00 15.95
N ASN A 3 -23.12 1.70 15.15
CA ASN A 3 -23.53 0.30 14.94
C ASN A 3 -22.41 -0.40 14.16
N VAL A 4 -21.90 -1.48 14.69
CA VAL A 4 -20.95 -2.37 14.01
C VAL A 4 -21.69 -3.64 13.70
N ASP A 5 -21.83 -3.94 12.40
CA ASP A 5 -22.50 -5.10 11.86
C ASP A 5 -21.50 -6.08 11.24
N GLY A 6 -21.92 -7.31 10.97
CA GLY A 6 -21.14 -8.29 10.23
C GLY A 6 -21.02 -9.66 10.87
N LEU A 7 -20.01 -10.42 10.43
CA LEU A 7 -19.70 -11.78 10.86
C LEU A 7 -18.54 -11.79 11.86
N VAL A 8 -18.68 -12.56 12.93
CA VAL A 8 -17.59 -12.93 13.83
C VAL A 8 -17.79 -14.39 14.19
N GLU A 9 -16.85 -15.26 13.84
CA GLU A 9 -16.88 -16.65 14.27
C GLU A 9 -16.36 -16.81 15.72
N ASP A 10 -16.76 -17.89 16.36
CA ASP A 10 -16.35 -18.22 17.73
C ASP A 10 -14.81 -18.22 17.84
N GLY A 11 -14.29 -17.57 18.89
CA GLY A 11 -12.85 -17.38 19.12
C GLY A 11 -12.23 -16.15 18.46
N TRP A 12 -13.01 -15.38 17.67
CA TRP A 12 -12.56 -14.16 17.00
C TRP A 12 -13.11 -12.87 17.62
N GLU A 13 -13.78 -12.95 18.76
CA GLU A 13 -14.43 -11.83 19.45
C GLU A 13 -13.45 -10.71 19.77
N ARG A 14 -12.18 -11.04 20.05
CA ARG A 14 -11.12 -10.07 20.34
C ARG A 14 -10.91 -9.09 19.16
N VAL A 15 -11.00 -9.55 17.92
CA VAL A 15 -10.88 -8.69 16.74
C VAL A 15 -12.07 -7.74 16.67
N ALA A 16 -13.28 -8.26 16.93
CA ALA A 16 -14.49 -7.44 16.95
C ALA A 16 -14.46 -6.39 18.06
N ASP A 17 -14.00 -6.74 19.26
CA ASP A 17 -13.89 -5.81 20.37
C ASP A 17 -12.86 -4.70 20.08
N THR A 18 -11.72 -5.05 19.48
CA THR A 18 -10.72 -4.08 19.05
C THR A 18 -11.28 -3.15 17.98
N PHE A 19 -12.01 -3.68 17.00
CA PHE A 19 -12.64 -2.89 15.96
C PHE A 19 -13.70 -1.92 16.52
N ARG A 20 -14.56 -2.39 17.45
CA ARG A 20 -15.54 -1.55 18.13
C ARG A 20 -14.89 -0.45 19.00
N ALA A 21 -13.75 -0.76 19.62
CA ALA A 21 -13.02 0.21 20.43
C ALA A 21 -12.54 1.41 19.61
N ASN A 22 -12.14 1.21 18.35
CA ASN A 22 -11.72 2.30 17.47
C ASN A 22 -12.84 3.36 17.29
N PHE A 23 -14.09 2.94 17.15
CA PHE A 23 -15.24 3.87 17.07
C PHE A 23 -15.52 4.57 18.40
N LYS A 24 -15.47 3.81 19.50
CA LYS A 24 -15.70 4.37 20.83
C LYS A 24 -14.67 5.44 21.20
N ASP A 25 -13.42 5.21 20.80
CA ASP A 25 -12.30 6.11 21.06
C ASP A 25 -12.20 7.25 20.03
N GLY A 26 -13.12 7.30 19.05
CA GLY A 26 -13.14 8.33 17.99
C GLY A 26 -12.00 8.22 16.99
N LYS A 27 -11.30 7.07 16.94
CA LYS A 27 -10.25 6.79 15.98
C LYS A 27 -10.80 6.50 14.58
N ASP A 28 -12.01 5.93 14.47
CA ASP A 28 -12.71 5.68 13.21
C ASP A 28 -13.99 6.52 13.09
N LEU A 29 -14.25 7.03 11.88
CA LEU A 29 -15.52 7.61 11.47
C LEU A 29 -16.39 6.53 10.83
N GLY A 30 -15.90 5.91 9.80
CA GLY A 30 -16.41 4.73 9.14
C GLY A 30 -15.26 3.82 8.78
N ALA A 31 -15.45 2.51 8.92
CA ALA A 31 -14.43 1.53 8.61
C ALA A 31 -15.01 0.14 8.36
N ALA A 32 -14.18 -0.73 7.75
CA ALA A 32 -14.43 -2.16 7.66
C ALA A 32 -13.15 -2.95 7.97
N CYS A 33 -13.31 -4.15 8.54
CA CYS A 33 -12.22 -5.08 8.85
C CYS A 33 -12.64 -6.49 8.48
N CYS A 34 -11.77 -7.23 7.76
CA CYS A 34 -12.04 -8.60 7.40
C CYS A 34 -10.80 -9.48 7.61
N VAL A 35 -11.03 -10.72 8.05
CA VAL A 35 -10.00 -11.74 8.27
C VAL A 35 -10.44 -13.02 7.57
N TYR A 36 -9.57 -13.56 6.74
CA TYR A 36 -9.67 -14.88 6.15
C TYR A 36 -8.66 -15.83 6.79
N VAL A 37 -9.06 -17.04 7.10
CA VAL A 37 -8.19 -18.12 7.54
C VAL A 37 -8.49 -19.35 6.67
N ASP A 38 -7.45 -19.97 6.13
CA ASP A 38 -7.61 -21.15 5.27
C ASP A 38 -8.62 -20.94 4.13
N GLY A 39 -8.63 -19.75 3.53
CA GLY A 39 -9.53 -19.41 2.42
C GLY A 39 -10.96 -19.06 2.80
N ARG A 40 -11.31 -19.02 4.10
CA ARG A 40 -12.66 -18.75 4.61
C ARG A 40 -12.67 -17.50 5.49
N ALA A 41 -13.67 -16.63 5.32
CA ALA A 41 -13.84 -15.47 6.18
C ALA A 41 -14.28 -15.89 7.58
N VAL A 42 -13.53 -15.48 8.60
CA VAL A 42 -13.83 -15.70 10.02
C VAL A 42 -14.26 -14.40 10.72
N VAL A 43 -13.89 -13.25 10.17
CA VAL A 43 -14.36 -11.91 10.56
C VAL A 43 -14.67 -11.12 9.30
N ASP A 44 -15.84 -10.46 9.27
CA ASP A 44 -16.23 -9.53 8.20
C ASP A 44 -17.10 -8.45 8.83
N LEU A 45 -16.52 -7.33 9.26
CA LEU A 45 -17.11 -6.28 10.06
C LEU A 45 -17.07 -4.94 9.33
N TRP A 46 -18.13 -4.14 9.51
CA TRP A 46 -18.21 -2.77 9.05
C TRP A 46 -19.05 -1.92 10.00
N GLY A 47 -18.87 -0.60 9.98
CA GLY A 47 -19.66 0.31 10.80
C GLY A 47 -19.29 1.77 10.65
N GLY A 48 -20.05 2.62 11.34
CA GLY A 48 -19.89 4.07 11.33
C GLY A 48 -20.49 4.73 10.12
N LEU A 49 -19.90 5.84 9.67
CA LEU A 49 -20.39 6.67 8.58
C LEU A 49 -19.47 6.62 7.36
N ALA A 50 -20.05 6.36 6.20
CA ALA A 50 -19.35 6.49 4.92
C ALA A 50 -19.22 7.96 4.50
N ASP A 51 -20.11 8.82 4.98
CA ASP A 51 -20.10 10.26 4.74
C ASP A 51 -20.78 10.97 5.90
N ARG A 52 -20.02 11.84 6.59
CA ARG A 52 -20.52 12.64 7.74
C ARG A 52 -21.44 13.77 7.30
N GLU A 53 -21.18 14.40 6.15
CA GLU A 53 -21.96 15.56 5.69
C GLU A 53 -23.40 15.15 5.37
N THR A 54 -23.58 13.98 4.76
CA THR A 54 -24.90 13.44 4.39
C THR A 54 -25.46 12.48 5.44
N ASN A 55 -24.71 12.19 6.49
CA ASN A 55 -25.00 11.18 7.51
C ASN A 55 -25.25 9.77 6.91
N ARG A 56 -24.58 9.47 5.78
CA ARG A 56 -24.70 8.17 5.11
C ARG A 56 -23.98 7.09 5.91
N PRO A 57 -24.64 5.99 6.28
CA PRO A 57 -24.02 4.90 7.03
C PRO A 57 -22.99 4.16 6.15
N TRP A 58 -22.03 3.51 6.81
CA TRP A 58 -21.15 2.55 6.17
C TRP A 58 -21.89 1.21 6.02
N GLU A 59 -22.02 0.75 4.79
CA GLU A 59 -22.64 -0.51 4.42
C GLU A 59 -21.60 -1.57 4.08
N ARG A 60 -21.99 -2.83 4.02
CA ARG A 60 -21.07 -3.95 3.65
C ARG A 60 -20.38 -3.75 2.32
N ASP A 61 -21.07 -3.15 1.36
CA ASP A 61 -20.56 -2.91 0.01
C ASP A 61 -19.94 -1.52 -0.19
N THR A 62 -19.88 -0.70 0.87
CA THR A 62 -19.15 0.57 0.85
C THR A 62 -17.70 0.34 0.49
N VAL A 63 -17.20 1.13 -0.45
CA VAL A 63 -15.79 1.10 -0.88
C VAL A 63 -15.11 2.42 -0.52
N ALA A 64 -13.84 2.36 -0.19
CA ALA A 64 -13.06 3.56 0.09
C ALA A 64 -11.69 3.51 -0.61
N LEU A 65 -11.10 4.67 -0.76
CA LEU A 65 -9.73 4.83 -1.26
C LEU A 65 -8.75 4.24 -0.24
N VAL A 66 -7.89 3.32 -0.70
CA VAL A 66 -6.92 2.65 0.18
C VAL A 66 -5.48 3.14 -0.01
N ALA A 67 -5.29 4.27 -0.67
CA ALA A 67 -3.98 4.87 -0.89
C ALA A 67 -2.90 3.83 -1.28
N SER A 68 -1.75 3.85 -0.63
CA SER A 68 -0.61 2.98 -0.96
C SER A 68 -0.85 1.47 -0.77
N THR A 69 -1.93 1.04 -0.11
CA THR A 69 -2.34 -0.38 -0.12
C THR A 69 -2.56 -0.89 -1.55
N THR A 70 -2.85 0.01 -2.50
CA THR A 70 -2.91 -0.24 -3.95
C THR A 70 -1.65 -0.93 -4.49
N LYS A 71 -0.46 -0.59 -3.95
CA LYS A 71 0.81 -1.17 -4.42
C LYS A 71 0.87 -2.68 -4.27
N GLY A 72 0.19 -3.24 -3.26
CA GLY A 72 0.06 -4.68 -3.10
C GLY A 72 -0.67 -5.33 -4.26
N ALA A 73 -1.78 -4.74 -4.73
CA ALA A 73 -2.51 -5.23 -5.90
C ALA A 73 -1.66 -5.12 -7.17
N THR A 74 -0.94 -4.02 -7.35
CA THR A 74 0.00 -3.81 -8.46
C THR A 74 1.13 -4.83 -8.45
N ALA A 75 1.69 -5.13 -7.28
CA ALA A 75 2.71 -6.17 -7.12
C ALA A 75 2.16 -7.56 -7.47
N MET A 76 0.95 -7.89 -7.04
CA MET A 76 0.29 -9.17 -7.38
C MET A 76 0.11 -9.31 -8.89
N CYS A 77 -0.23 -8.25 -9.62
CA CYS A 77 -0.28 -8.26 -11.08
C CYS A 77 1.09 -8.60 -11.69
N ALA A 78 2.16 -7.99 -11.21
CA ALA A 78 3.52 -8.28 -11.68
C ALA A 78 3.92 -9.72 -11.37
N HIS A 79 3.66 -10.22 -10.15
CA HIS A 79 3.99 -11.60 -9.76
C HIS A 79 3.16 -12.65 -10.49
N LEU A 80 1.94 -12.32 -10.90
CA LEU A 80 1.14 -13.19 -11.76
C LEU A 80 1.80 -13.36 -13.14
N LEU A 81 2.39 -12.29 -13.69
CA LEU A 81 3.17 -12.38 -14.93
C LEU A 81 4.48 -13.14 -14.74
N VAL A 82 5.16 -12.98 -13.59
CA VAL A 82 6.34 -13.79 -13.24
C VAL A 82 5.99 -15.27 -13.18
N GLN A 83 4.92 -15.62 -12.48
CA GLN A 83 4.43 -17.00 -12.36
C GLN A 83 4.08 -17.63 -13.71
N ARG A 84 3.64 -16.82 -14.67
CA ARG A 84 3.33 -17.24 -16.05
C ARG A 84 4.55 -17.27 -16.98
N GLY A 85 5.75 -16.90 -16.48
CA GLY A 85 6.96 -16.83 -17.28
C GLY A 85 7.00 -15.66 -18.29
N LEU A 86 6.10 -14.68 -18.16
CA LEU A 86 5.99 -13.51 -19.05
C LEU A 86 6.84 -12.33 -18.57
N LEU A 87 7.20 -12.28 -17.30
CA LEU A 87 8.04 -11.26 -16.68
C LEU A 87 9.20 -11.91 -15.95
N ASP A 88 10.43 -11.57 -16.37
CA ASP A 88 11.67 -11.94 -15.70
C ASP A 88 12.14 -10.76 -14.84
N LEU A 89 12.21 -10.95 -13.53
CA LEU A 89 12.60 -9.92 -12.57
C LEU A 89 14.06 -9.49 -12.67
N ASP A 90 14.93 -10.34 -13.23
CA ASP A 90 16.35 -10.08 -13.41
C ASP A 90 16.66 -9.48 -14.79
N ALA A 91 15.70 -9.52 -15.71
CA ALA A 91 15.84 -8.89 -17.01
C ALA A 91 15.84 -7.36 -16.88
N PRO A 92 16.59 -6.65 -17.73
CA PRO A 92 16.49 -5.20 -17.84
C PRO A 92 15.06 -4.77 -18.18
N VAL A 93 14.58 -3.68 -17.53
CA VAL A 93 13.27 -3.06 -17.86
C VAL A 93 13.19 -2.74 -19.34
N ALA A 94 14.30 -2.29 -19.95
CA ALA A 94 14.40 -1.96 -21.37
C ALA A 94 14.06 -3.13 -22.32
N ARG A 95 14.06 -4.38 -21.84
CA ARG A 95 13.59 -5.55 -22.61
C ARG A 95 12.10 -5.46 -22.91
N TYR A 96 11.32 -4.91 -21.98
CA TYR A 96 9.86 -4.78 -22.06
C TYR A 96 9.43 -3.37 -22.48
N TRP A 97 10.24 -2.39 -22.10
CA TRP A 97 10.03 -0.96 -22.30
C TRP A 97 11.33 -0.32 -22.83
N PRO A 98 11.58 -0.38 -24.15
CA PRO A 98 12.86 0.05 -24.74
C PRO A 98 13.22 1.51 -24.46
N GLU A 99 12.25 2.43 -24.48
CA GLU A 99 12.46 3.87 -24.26
C GLU A 99 12.95 4.16 -22.84
N PHE A 100 12.65 3.29 -21.88
CA PHE A 100 13.13 3.40 -20.51
C PHE A 100 14.65 3.29 -20.40
N GLY A 101 15.31 2.63 -21.35
CA GLY A 101 16.75 2.40 -21.33
C GLY A 101 17.62 3.64 -21.43
N ALA A 102 17.05 4.84 -21.61
CA ALA A 102 17.79 6.11 -21.63
C ALA A 102 18.38 6.46 -20.25
N GLU A 103 19.27 7.45 -20.22
CA GLU A 103 19.84 8.07 -19.01
C GLU A 103 20.53 7.07 -18.05
N GLY A 104 21.22 6.06 -18.59
CA GLY A 104 21.97 5.07 -17.83
C GLY A 104 21.13 3.95 -17.21
N LYS A 105 19.88 3.77 -17.69
CA LYS A 105 18.93 2.77 -17.20
C LYS A 105 18.91 1.47 -18.04
N GLU A 106 19.80 1.32 -19.03
CA GLU A 106 19.79 0.20 -20.00
C GLU A 106 19.80 -1.16 -19.34
N LYS A 107 20.51 -1.28 -18.20
CA LYS A 107 20.70 -2.51 -17.45
C LYS A 107 19.90 -2.60 -16.16
N LEU A 108 19.00 -1.63 -15.89
CA LEU A 108 18.21 -1.59 -14.66
C LEU A 108 17.25 -2.79 -14.65
N PRO A 109 17.36 -3.76 -13.70
CA PRO A 109 16.50 -4.92 -13.68
C PRO A 109 15.12 -4.59 -13.10
N VAL A 110 14.10 -5.30 -13.57
CA VAL A 110 12.70 -5.11 -13.15
C VAL A 110 12.54 -5.16 -11.62
N ARG A 111 13.26 -6.06 -10.92
CA ARG A 111 13.17 -6.18 -9.46
C ARG A 111 13.43 -4.87 -8.71
N TYR A 112 14.22 -3.95 -9.27
CA TYR A 112 14.50 -2.65 -8.62
C TYR A 112 13.31 -1.70 -8.68
N LEU A 113 12.39 -1.87 -9.63
CA LEU A 113 11.12 -1.15 -9.64
C LEU A 113 10.24 -1.59 -8.46
N LEU A 114 10.10 -2.90 -8.26
CA LEU A 114 9.27 -3.49 -7.21
C LEU A 114 9.84 -3.25 -5.80
N SER A 115 11.15 -3.13 -5.66
CA SER A 115 11.82 -3.00 -4.36
C SER A 115 12.27 -1.58 -4.01
N HIS A 116 11.82 -0.58 -4.76
CA HIS A 116 12.13 0.84 -4.53
C HIS A 116 13.62 1.20 -4.63
N GLN A 117 14.38 0.47 -5.45
CA GLN A 117 15.82 0.63 -5.63
C GLN A 117 16.21 1.27 -6.97
N ALA A 118 15.22 1.61 -7.80
CA ALA A 118 15.45 2.12 -9.16
C ALA A 118 16.10 3.51 -9.22
N GLY A 119 16.05 4.30 -8.15
CA GLY A 119 16.55 5.68 -8.14
C GLY A 119 15.62 6.69 -8.81
N LEU A 120 14.35 6.34 -8.98
CA LEU A 120 13.35 7.14 -9.69
C LEU A 120 12.15 7.54 -8.80
N PRO A 121 12.36 8.00 -7.55
CA PRO A 121 11.25 8.36 -6.67
C PRO A 121 10.54 9.64 -7.11
N VAL A 122 11.20 10.47 -7.90
CA VAL A 122 10.72 11.76 -8.42
C VAL A 122 10.99 11.86 -9.91
N VAL A 123 10.38 12.86 -10.57
CA VAL A 123 10.71 13.31 -11.92
C VAL A 123 11.08 14.79 -11.87
N ASP A 124 12.10 15.20 -12.64
CA ASP A 124 12.54 16.60 -12.73
C ASP A 124 11.60 17.43 -13.61
N THR A 125 11.01 16.80 -14.63
CA THR A 125 9.99 17.42 -15.46
C THR A 125 8.71 17.58 -14.65
N PRO A 126 8.18 18.80 -14.48
CA PRO A 126 6.89 19.02 -13.84
C PRO A 126 5.79 18.28 -14.60
N VAL A 127 4.94 17.58 -13.89
CA VAL A 127 3.77 16.88 -14.42
C VAL A 127 2.55 17.32 -13.63
N THR A 128 1.55 17.87 -14.32
CA THR A 128 0.30 18.32 -13.71
C THR A 128 -0.59 17.14 -13.33
N PHE A 129 -1.64 17.41 -12.58
CA PHE A 129 -2.65 16.39 -12.23
C PHE A 129 -3.31 15.78 -13.47
N GLU A 130 -3.69 16.63 -14.43
CA GLU A 130 -4.33 16.20 -15.68
C GLU A 130 -3.39 15.35 -16.53
N GLU A 131 -2.12 15.72 -16.60
CA GLU A 131 -1.09 14.96 -17.30
C GLU A 131 -0.82 13.60 -16.62
N ALA A 132 -0.84 13.55 -15.28
CA ALA A 132 -0.71 12.30 -14.55
C ALA A 132 -1.94 11.39 -14.75
N CYS A 133 -3.16 11.95 -14.81
CA CYS A 133 -4.37 11.22 -15.17
C CYS A 133 -4.34 10.66 -16.60
N ALA A 134 -3.64 11.34 -17.52
CA ALA A 134 -3.49 10.92 -18.92
C ALA A 134 -2.43 9.80 -19.11
N TRP A 135 -1.72 9.38 -18.08
CA TRP A 135 -0.71 8.31 -18.05
C TRP A 135 0.59 8.64 -18.81
N ASP A 136 0.52 8.76 -20.14
CA ASP A 136 1.70 8.85 -21.02
C ASP A 136 2.64 10.05 -20.72
N PRO A 137 2.19 11.25 -20.29
CA PRO A 137 3.10 12.34 -19.94
C PRO A 137 4.04 11.98 -18.80
N LEU A 138 3.55 11.31 -17.74
CA LEU A 138 4.38 10.90 -16.61
C LEU A 138 5.30 9.72 -17.01
N VAL A 139 4.84 8.82 -17.87
CA VAL A 139 5.66 7.75 -18.45
C VAL A 139 6.85 8.35 -19.21
N ARG A 140 6.62 9.34 -20.09
CA ARG A 140 7.69 10.05 -20.80
C ARG A 140 8.65 10.79 -19.87
N ALA A 141 8.13 11.40 -18.80
CA ALA A 141 8.98 12.03 -17.80
C ALA A 141 9.92 11.00 -17.11
N LEU A 142 9.43 9.78 -16.82
CA LEU A 142 10.23 8.69 -16.27
C LEU A 142 11.26 8.12 -17.26
N GLU A 143 10.93 8.07 -18.55
CA GLU A 143 11.89 7.71 -19.63
C GLU A 143 13.08 8.66 -19.67
N ALA A 144 12.83 9.97 -19.57
CA ALA A 144 13.85 11.01 -19.58
C ALA A 144 14.56 11.21 -18.23
N GLN A 145 14.01 10.67 -17.13
CA GLN A 145 14.56 10.87 -15.78
C GLN A 145 15.84 10.08 -15.57
N LYS A 146 16.90 10.78 -15.17
CA LYS A 146 18.13 10.14 -14.68
C LYS A 146 17.92 9.64 -13.23
N PRO A 147 18.34 8.42 -12.90
CA PRO A 147 18.29 7.93 -11.52
C PRO A 147 19.07 8.84 -10.55
N LEU A 148 18.48 9.13 -9.39
CA LEU A 148 19.12 9.96 -8.33
C LEU A 148 20.33 9.27 -7.69
N TRP A 149 20.40 7.94 -7.77
CA TRP A 149 21.53 7.10 -7.33
C TRP A 149 21.71 5.94 -8.28
N THR A 150 22.86 5.28 -8.18
CA THR A 150 23.10 4.05 -8.94
C THR A 150 22.08 2.98 -8.55
N PRO A 151 21.22 2.51 -9.46
CA PRO A 151 20.19 1.53 -9.15
C PRO A 151 20.73 0.32 -8.40
N GLY A 152 20.05 -0.11 -7.34
CA GLY A 152 20.44 -1.23 -6.49
C GLY A 152 21.41 -0.89 -5.34
N THR A 153 21.96 0.33 -5.26
CA THR A 153 22.88 0.73 -4.15
C THR A 153 22.14 1.38 -2.98
N GLU A 154 21.05 2.04 -3.26
CA GLU A 154 20.20 2.72 -2.28
C GLU A 154 18.74 2.36 -2.53
N HIS A 155 17.90 2.67 -1.55
CA HIS A 155 16.45 2.59 -1.67
C HIS A 155 15.79 3.84 -1.07
N LEU A 156 14.68 4.24 -1.66
CA LEU A 156 13.75 5.22 -1.10
C LEU A 156 12.36 4.90 -1.65
N TYR A 157 11.36 5.04 -0.82
CA TYR A 157 9.98 4.77 -1.22
C TYR A 157 9.55 5.61 -2.42
N HIS A 158 9.27 4.96 -3.55
CA HIS A 158 8.75 5.57 -4.78
C HIS A 158 7.24 5.74 -4.62
N ALA A 159 6.82 6.82 -3.95
CA ALA A 159 5.44 6.97 -3.47
C ALA A 159 4.42 6.93 -4.61
N MET A 160 4.64 7.71 -5.68
CA MET A 160 3.75 7.79 -6.85
C MET A 160 4.32 7.08 -8.07
N THR A 161 5.61 7.27 -8.36
CA THR A 161 6.26 6.74 -9.57
C THR A 161 6.24 5.21 -9.64
N TYR A 162 6.19 4.51 -8.49
CA TYR A 162 6.06 3.04 -8.42
C TYR A 162 4.94 2.51 -9.32
N GLY A 163 3.76 3.13 -9.26
CA GLY A 163 2.59 2.68 -10.03
C GLY A 163 2.80 2.79 -11.53
N PHE A 164 3.40 3.90 -11.98
CA PHE A 164 3.71 4.13 -13.39
C PHE A 164 4.85 3.24 -13.87
N LEU A 165 5.90 3.07 -13.07
CA LEU A 165 7.03 2.21 -13.40
C LEU A 165 6.62 0.74 -13.58
N VAL A 166 5.92 0.17 -12.58
CA VAL A 166 5.49 -1.24 -12.63
C VAL A 166 4.31 -1.41 -13.59
N GLY A 167 3.36 -0.47 -13.57
CA GLY A 167 2.18 -0.50 -14.42
C GLY A 167 2.52 -0.42 -15.92
N GLU A 168 3.52 0.40 -16.29
CA GLU A 168 3.96 0.49 -17.69
C GLU A 168 4.60 -0.80 -18.18
N VAL A 169 5.43 -1.46 -17.36
CA VAL A 169 5.97 -2.79 -17.71
C VAL A 169 4.84 -3.79 -17.94
N ILE A 170 3.82 -3.80 -17.08
CA ILE A 170 2.65 -4.68 -17.24
C ILE A 170 1.88 -4.32 -18.52
N ARG A 171 1.67 -3.02 -18.79
CA ARG A 171 1.00 -2.54 -20.01
C ARG A 171 1.74 -2.98 -21.28
N ARG A 172 3.06 -2.87 -21.31
CA ARG A 172 3.91 -3.27 -22.44
C ARG A 172 3.87 -4.79 -22.70
N ILE A 173 3.83 -5.59 -21.65
CA ILE A 173 3.77 -7.05 -21.77
C ILE A 173 2.39 -7.51 -22.23
N THR A 174 1.33 -6.90 -21.70
CA THR A 174 -0.04 -7.44 -21.85
C THR A 174 -0.88 -6.71 -22.91
N GLY A 175 -0.48 -5.52 -23.31
CA GLY A 175 -1.30 -4.63 -24.16
C GLY A 175 -2.53 -4.05 -23.46
N ARG A 176 -2.67 -4.25 -22.13
CA ARG A 176 -3.79 -3.79 -21.30
C ARG A 176 -3.31 -2.77 -20.29
N SER A 177 -4.16 -1.80 -19.92
CA SER A 177 -3.86 -0.97 -18.75
C SER A 177 -3.76 -1.83 -17.48
N LEU A 178 -3.12 -1.31 -16.43
CA LEU A 178 -3.00 -2.08 -15.19
C LEU A 178 -4.36 -2.32 -14.54
N GLY A 179 -5.25 -1.32 -14.55
CA GLY A 179 -6.60 -1.47 -14.01
C GLY A 179 -7.40 -2.52 -14.75
N THR A 180 -7.31 -2.56 -16.08
CA THR A 180 -7.94 -3.62 -16.91
C THR A 180 -7.35 -4.99 -16.58
N PHE A 181 -6.01 -5.11 -16.52
CA PHE A 181 -5.35 -6.37 -16.18
C PHE A 181 -5.76 -6.86 -14.78
N PHE A 182 -5.74 -5.97 -13.79
CA PHE A 182 -6.18 -6.27 -12.43
C PHE A 182 -7.64 -6.74 -12.38
N ALA A 183 -8.52 -6.03 -13.08
CA ALA A 183 -9.95 -6.37 -13.12
C ALA A 183 -10.20 -7.75 -13.71
N GLU A 184 -9.51 -8.09 -14.81
CA GLU A 184 -9.73 -9.36 -15.54
C GLU A 184 -9.06 -10.56 -14.89
N GLU A 185 -7.83 -10.38 -14.39
CA GLU A 185 -6.99 -11.49 -13.92
C GLU A 185 -7.10 -11.75 -12.41
N ILE A 186 -7.53 -10.74 -11.62
CA ILE A 186 -7.58 -10.82 -10.16
C ILE A 186 -8.98 -10.52 -9.63
N ALA A 187 -9.53 -9.33 -9.93
CA ALA A 187 -10.75 -8.90 -9.28
C ALA A 187 -11.97 -9.74 -9.69
N ARG A 188 -12.17 -9.97 -10.98
CA ARG A 188 -13.30 -10.75 -11.49
C ARG A 188 -13.24 -12.23 -11.08
N PRO A 189 -12.11 -12.96 -11.23
CA PRO A 189 -12.02 -14.36 -10.79
C PRO A 189 -12.28 -14.56 -9.29
N LEU A 190 -11.90 -13.58 -8.46
CA LEU A 190 -12.12 -13.61 -7.03
C LEU A 190 -13.44 -12.94 -6.58
N GLY A 191 -14.23 -12.38 -7.49
CA GLY A 191 -15.47 -11.66 -7.16
C GLY A 191 -15.25 -10.43 -6.28
N LEU A 192 -14.17 -9.67 -6.49
CA LEU A 192 -13.81 -8.54 -5.65
C LEU A 192 -14.55 -7.26 -6.04
N SER A 193 -14.98 -6.49 -5.04
CA SER A 193 -15.31 -5.06 -5.16
C SER A 193 -14.01 -4.25 -5.03
N ALA A 194 -13.19 -4.24 -6.08
CA ALA A 194 -11.88 -3.56 -6.09
C ALA A 194 -11.56 -3.04 -7.49
N TRP A 195 -11.16 -1.77 -7.59
CA TRP A 195 -10.90 -1.09 -8.86
C TRP A 195 -9.69 -0.17 -8.75
N ILE A 196 -8.85 -0.17 -9.79
CA ILE A 196 -7.84 0.84 -10.09
C ILE A 196 -8.33 1.51 -11.39
N GLY A 197 -8.82 2.75 -11.28
CA GLY A 197 -9.72 3.33 -12.28
C GLY A 197 -11.17 2.92 -12.00
N LEU A 198 -11.85 3.72 -11.14
CA LEU A 198 -13.19 3.42 -10.63
C LEU A 198 -14.25 3.63 -11.73
N PRO A 199 -15.13 2.65 -12.03
CA PRO A 199 -16.29 2.86 -12.89
C PRO A 199 -17.29 3.85 -12.28
N GLU A 200 -18.01 4.60 -13.13
CA GLU A 200 -18.94 5.65 -12.68
C GLU A 200 -20.11 5.09 -11.86
N GLU A 201 -20.59 3.90 -12.21
CA GLU A 201 -21.69 3.23 -11.50
C GLU A 201 -21.35 2.85 -10.05
N ILE A 202 -20.08 2.87 -9.67
CA ILE A 202 -19.63 2.58 -8.29
C ILE A 202 -19.58 3.84 -7.41
N GLU A 203 -19.60 5.03 -8.00
CA GLU A 203 -19.53 6.31 -7.25
C GLU A 203 -20.48 6.40 -6.04
N PRO A 204 -21.74 5.93 -6.10
CA PRO A 204 -22.65 5.99 -4.95
C PRO A 204 -22.19 5.18 -3.73
N ARG A 205 -21.30 4.19 -3.94
CA ARG A 205 -20.75 3.32 -2.87
C ARG A 205 -19.49 3.89 -2.23
N VAL A 206 -18.90 4.95 -2.80
CA VAL A 206 -17.62 5.49 -2.34
C VAL A 206 -17.79 6.24 -1.02
N ALA A 207 -17.03 5.84 -0.01
CA ALA A 207 -16.94 6.60 1.24
C ALA A 207 -16.13 7.88 1.03
N ARG A 208 -16.60 8.98 1.65
CA ARG A 208 -15.87 10.24 1.66
C ARG A 208 -14.70 10.14 2.64
N ILE A 209 -13.52 10.49 2.18
CA ILE A 209 -12.33 10.59 3.04
C ILE A 209 -12.42 11.88 3.86
N GLU A 210 -12.07 11.79 5.12
CA GLU A 210 -11.88 12.95 5.99
C GLU A 210 -10.49 12.86 6.63
N ALA A 211 -9.78 13.99 6.69
CA ALA A 211 -8.54 14.09 7.44
C ALA A 211 -8.85 14.17 8.95
N ALA A 212 -8.23 13.29 9.73
CA ALA A 212 -8.28 13.42 11.19
C ALA A 212 -7.42 14.62 11.61
N PRO A 213 -7.80 15.31 12.70
CA PRO A 213 -6.93 16.32 13.28
C PRO A 213 -5.53 15.76 13.56
N PHE A 214 -4.50 16.57 13.30
CA PHE A 214 -3.13 16.17 13.62
C PHE A 214 -3.03 15.93 15.14
N PRO A 215 -2.61 14.72 15.58
CA PRO A 215 -2.76 14.33 16.99
C PRO A 215 -1.70 14.95 17.91
N TYR A 216 -0.69 15.59 17.35
CA TYR A 216 0.41 16.17 18.09
C TYR A 216 0.26 17.69 18.19
N LYS A 217 0.59 18.27 19.36
CA LYS A 217 0.56 19.71 19.59
C LYS A 217 1.73 20.43 18.92
N SER A 218 2.84 19.69 18.71
CA SER A 218 4.05 20.20 18.10
C SER A 218 4.82 19.10 17.36
N MET A 219 5.77 19.48 16.52
CA MET A 219 6.76 18.55 15.93
C MET A 219 7.63 17.88 16.99
N GLU A 220 7.87 18.53 18.13
CA GLU A 220 8.62 17.98 19.24
C GLU A 220 7.88 16.80 19.90
N ASP A 221 6.56 16.91 20.07
CA ASP A 221 5.72 15.80 20.56
C ASP A 221 5.77 14.60 19.63
N LEU A 222 5.63 14.83 18.30
CA LEU A 222 5.76 13.79 17.28
C LEU A 222 7.12 13.08 17.37
N VAL A 223 8.21 13.85 17.44
CA VAL A 223 9.58 13.32 17.54
C VAL A 223 9.75 12.51 18.81
N THR A 224 9.22 13.01 19.93
CA THR A 224 9.31 12.34 21.23
C THR A 224 8.58 11.00 21.24
N ASP A 225 7.37 10.95 20.66
CA ASP A 225 6.60 9.71 20.59
C ASP A 225 7.22 8.71 19.61
N PHE A 226 7.73 9.18 18.47
CA PHE A 226 8.48 8.35 17.54
C PHE A 226 9.75 7.77 18.18
N ALA A 227 10.51 8.62 18.91
CA ALA A 227 11.69 8.17 19.66
C ALA A 227 11.36 7.08 20.66
N LYS A 228 10.30 7.24 21.47
CA LYS A 228 9.83 6.24 22.42
C LYS A 228 9.42 4.95 21.73
N LEU A 229 8.63 5.04 20.65
CA LEU A 229 8.17 3.88 19.89
C LEU A 229 9.33 3.04 19.36
N MET A 230 10.36 3.73 18.84
CA MET A 230 11.53 3.10 18.22
C MET A 230 12.65 2.73 19.20
N GLY A 231 12.60 3.23 20.42
CA GLY A 231 13.70 3.11 21.37
C GLY A 231 14.93 3.94 20.96
N PHE A 232 14.71 5.06 20.25
CA PHE A 232 15.78 5.94 19.77
C PHE A 232 16.05 7.09 20.75
N ASP A 233 17.28 7.61 20.73
CA ASP A 233 17.57 8.91 21.30
C ASP A 233 16.71 9.99 20.60
N PRO A 234 16.09 10.94 21.33
CA PRO A 234 15.26 11.99 20.73
C PRO A 234 15.99 12.84 19.67
N ALA A 235 17.29 13.07 19.80
CA ALA A 235 18.07 13.82 18.82
C ALA A 235 18.23 13.03 17.51
N VAL A 236 18.42 11.70 17.62
CA VAL A 236 18.43 10.79 16.46
C VAL A 236 17.08 10.78 15.77
N ALA A 237 15.99 10.61 16.53
CA ALA A 237 14.64 10.64 16.00
C ALA A 237 14.32 11.99 15.33
N GLY A 238 14.68 13.10 15.94
CA GLY A 238 14.49 14.46 15.39
C GLY A 238 15.22 14.66 14.05
N THR A 239 16.45 14.17 13.96
CA THR A 239 17.22 14.24 12.71
C THR A 239 16.59 13.38 11.63
N LEU A 240 16.18 12.15 11.94
CA LEU A 240 15.49 11.26 10.97
C LEU A 240 14.18 11.87 10.49
N VAL A 241 13.35 12.39 11.38
CA VAL A 241 12.08 13.02 11.01
C VAL A 241 12.34 14.24 10.11
N LYS A 242 13.32 15.09 10.44
CA LYS A 242 13.65 16.28 9.66
C LYS A 242 14.22 15.92 8.28
N ASP A 243 15.21 15.04 8.21
CA ASP A 243 15.97 14.78 6.99
C ASP A 243 15.21 13.86 6.02
N VAL A 244 14.44 12.90 6.56
CA VAL A 244 13.69 11.94 5.73
C VAL A 244 12.27 12.44 5.41
N TYR A 245 11.57 12.99 6.40
CA TYR A 245 10.15 13.38 6.27
C TYR A 245 9.93 14.91 6.28
N GLY A 246 11.00 15.68 6.46
CA GLY A 246 10.90 17.15 6.51
C GLY A 246 10.56 17.79 5.16
N PRO A 247 10.08 19.05 5.17
CA PRO A 247 9.77 19.78 3.97
C PRO A 247 10.97 19.83 2.99
N GLY A 248 10.70 19.53 1.72
CA GLY A 248 11.73 19.54 0.67
C GLY A 248 12.60 18.28 0.60
N SER A 249 12.42 17.30 1.49
CA SER A 249 13.08 15.99 1.37
C SER A 249 12.66 15.26 0.09
N THR A 250 13.50 14.34 -0.38
CA THR A 250 13.16 13.51 -1.55
C THR A 250 11.93 12.66 -1.30
N PHE A 251 11.71 12.21 -0.06
CA PHE A 251 10.51 11.45 0.33
C PHE A 251 9.24 12.28 0.14
N MET A 252 9.22 13.53 0.61
CA MET A 252 8.07 14.43 0.45
C MET A 252 7.83 14.77 -1.03
N LYS A 253 8.89 15.03 -1.79
CA LYS A 253 8.80 15.26 -3.24
C LYS A 253 8.24 14.04 -3.99
N ALA A 254 8.60 12.83 -3.57
CA ALA A 254 8.07 11.59 -4.16
C ALA A 254 6.56 11.45 -3.99
N GLY A 255 5.99 11.93 -2.91
CA GLY A 255 4.55 12.00 -2.66
C GLY A 255 3.82 13.05 -3.50
N ALA A 256 4.53 14.10 -3.93
CA ALA A 256 3.96 15.22 -4.68
C ALA A 256 3.99 15.02 -6.21
N VAL A 257 4.57 13.92 -6.72
CA VAL A 257 4.61 13.63 -8.16
C VAL A 257 3.19 13.52 -8.72
N GLY A 258 2.93 14.22 -9.82
CA GLY A 258 1.62 14.26 -10.46
C GLY A 258 0.65 15.29 -9.87
N GLY A 259 1.12 16.17 -8.95
CA GLY A 259 0.33 17.30 -8.46
C GLY A 259 -0.99 16.95 -7.77
N ILE A 260 -1.10 15.74 -7.19
CA ILE A 260 -2.33 15.27 -6.54
C ILE A 260 -2.50 16.00 -5.21
N THR A 261 -3.62 16.70 -5.05
CA THR A 261 -4.05 17.37 -3.81
C THR A 261 -5.17 16.57 -3.14
N GLU A 262 -5.50 16.92 -1.90
CA GLU A 262 -6.66 16.34 -1.20
C GLU A 262 -7.96 16.61 -1.98
N GLU A 263 -8.13 17.80 -2.55
CA GLU A 263 -9.28 18.15 -3.38
C GLU A 263 -9.38 17.25 -4.62
N ASN A 264 -8.26 17.00 -5.31
CA ASN A 264 -8.23 16.09 -6.45
C ASN A 264 -8.69 14.68 -6.08
N MET A 265 -8.35 14.16 -4.90
CA MET A 265 -8.74 12.81 -4.48
C MET A 265 -10.26 12.61 -4.39
N HIS A 266 -11.02 13.69 -4.22
CA HIS A 266 -12.49 13.67 -4.26
C HIS A 266 -13.08 13.82 -5.66
N SER A 267 -12.27 14.14 -6.67
CA SER A 267 -12.74 14.36 -8.03
C SER A 267 -13.02 13.06 -8.77
N ARG A 268 -13.98 13.12 -9.70
CA ARG A 268 -14.23 12.00 -10.63
C ARG A 268 -12.99 11.70 -11.48
N ALA A 269 -12.24 12.74 -11.89
CA ALA A 269 -11.02 12.59 -12.67
C ALA A 269 -9.99 11.69 -11.98
N TYR A 270 -9.72 11.90 -10.69
CA TYR A 270 -8.84 11.06 -9.89
C TYR A 270 -9.33 9.62 -9.76
N ARG A 271 -10.65 9.46 -9.50
CA ARG A 271 -11.24 8.14 -9.31
C ARG A 271 -11.26 7.33 -10.60
N ALA A 272 -11.49 7.99 -11.75
CA ALA A 272 -11.50 7.35 -13.07
C ALA A 272 -10.11 7.01 -13.60
N ALA A 273 -9.11 7.82 -13.28
CA ALA A 273 -7.73 7.59 -13.71
C ALA A 273 -7.11 6.39 -12.98
N GLU A 274 -6.06 5.84 -13.56
CA GLU A 274 -5.29 4.76 -12.95
C GLU A 274 -4.02 5.31 -12.30
N PHE A 275 -3.98 5.28 -10.94
CA PHE A 275 -2.79 5.54 -10.15
C PHE A 275 -2.39 4.27 -9.37
N PRO A 276 -1.68 3.32 -10.00
CA PRO A 276 -1.46 1.98 -9.42
C PRO A 276 -0.57 1.96 -8.17
N ALA A 277 -0.17 3.12 -7.69
CA ALA A 277 0.50 3.28 -6.40
C ALA A 277 -0.43 3.81 -5.30
N ALA A 278 -1.65 4.32 -5.66
CA ALA A 278 -2.34 5.20 -4.74
C ALA A 278 -3.87 5.17 -4.78
N ASN A 279 -4.53 4.71 -5.86
CA ASN A 279 -5.97 4.97 -5.99
C ASN A 279 -6.87 3.75 -6.18
N MET A 280 -6.51 2.61 -5.65
CA MET A 280 -7.47 1.51 -5.58
C MET A 280 -8.62 1.88 -4.63
N PHE A 281 -9.85 1.66 -5.11
CA PHE A 281 -11.07 1.72 -4.31
C PHE A 281 -11.52 0.29 -4.04
N THR A 282 -11.73 -0.05 -2.76
CA THR A 282 -12.12 -1.40 -2.36
C THR A 282 -12.78 -1.40 -0.99
N ASN A 283 -13.34 -2.54 -0.58
CA ASN A 283 -13.78 -2.80 0.80
C ASN A 283 -12.83 -3.79 1.50
N ALA A 284 -12.97 -3.92 2.82
CA ALA A 284 -12.09 -4.79 3.61
C ALA A 284 -12.26 -6.27 3.26
N HIS A 285 -13.49 -6.71 2.95
CA HIS A 285 -13.77 -8.08 2.52
C HIS A 285 -12.98 -8.45 1.27
N SER A 286 -13.07 -7.62 0.23
CA SER A 286 -12.35 -7.84 -1.03
C SER A 286 -10.84 -7.77 -0.84
N LEU A 287 -10.37 -6.85 -0.02
CA LEU A 287 -8.94 -6.70 0.28
C LEU A 287 -8.40 -7.95 0.99
N ALA A 288 -9.07 -8.41 2.07
CA ALA A 288 -8.69 -9.61 2.79
C ALA A 288 -8.73 -10.87 1.90
N ARG A 289 -9.79 -11.01 1.08
CA ARG A 289 -9.96 -12.11 0.13
C ARG A 289 -8.85 -12.16 -0.91
N MET A 290 -8.46 -10.99 -1.45
CA MET A 290 -7.34 -10.88 -2.40
C MET A 290 -6.03 -11.36 -1.78
N TYR A 291 -5.72 -10.93 -0.56
CA TYR A 291 -4.53 -11.37 0.15
C TYR A 291 -4.61 -12.84 0.56
N ALA A 292 -5.76 -13.33 1.01
CA ALA A 292 -5.98 -14.75 1.33
C ALA A 292 -5.71 -15.65 0.12
N ALA A 293 -6.15 -15.26 -1.07
CA ALA A 293 -5.93 -16.02 -2.31
C ALA A 293 -4.44 -16.15 -2.70
N THR A 294 -3.54 -15.37 -2.10
CA THR A 294 -2.09 -15.54 -2.29
C THR A 294 -1.51 -16.66 -1.44
N VAL A 295 -2.13 -17.00 -0.31
CA VAL A 295 -1.59 -17.96 0.67
C VAL A 295 -2.48 -19.18 0.89
N SER A 296 -3.73 -19.14 0.40
CA SER A 296 -4.72 -20.20 0.52
C SER A 296 -5.50 -20.37 -0.79
N ASP A 297 -6.22 -21.46 -0.89
CA ASP A 297 -7.29 -21.62 -1.88
C ASP A 297 -8.54 -20.90 -1.34
N VAL A 298 -9.16 -20.07 -2.17
CA VAL A 298 -10.38 -19.32 -1.85
C VAL A 298 -11.44 -19.67 -2.88
N ASP A 299 -12.44 -20.43 -2.50
CA ASP A 299 -13.52 -20.96 -3.37
C ASP A 299 -12.99 -21.63 -4.65
N GLY A 300 -11.94 -22.44 -4.53
CA GLY A 300 -11.34 -23.17 -5.65
C GLY A 300 -10.35 -22.33 -6.48
N PHE A 301 -10.03 -21.11 -6.05
CA PHE A 301 -9.09 -20.23 -6.73
C PHE A 301 -7.90 -19.86 -5.85
N ARG A 302 -6.69 -20.07 -6.36
CA ARG A 302 -5.44 -19.61 -5.76
C ARG A 302 -4.74 -18.64 -6.70
N LEU A 303 -4.46 -17.42 -6.22
CA LEU A 303 -3.89 -16.37 -7.05
C LEU A 303 -2.39 -16.62 -7.34
N LEU A 304 -1.62 -16.89 -6.30
CA LEU A 304 -0.17 -17.12 -6.42
C LEU A 304 0.22 -18.48 -5.84
N GLN A 305 1.13 -19.16 -6.54
CA GLN A 305 1.67 -20.44 -6.09
C GLN A 305 2.65 -20.24 -4.93
N PRO A 306 2.86 -21.24 -4.05
CA PRO A 306 3.74 -21.12 -2.88
C PRO A 306 5.16 -20.66 -3.23
N ASP A 307 5.74 -21.18 -4.32
CA ASP A 307 7.09 -20.80 -4.76
C ASP A 307 7.18 -19.32 -5.18
N THR A 308 6.12 -18.82 -5.84
CA THR A 308 6.02 -17.39 -6.19
C THR A 308 5.94 -16.53 -4.93
N VAL A 309 5.13 -16.94 -3.94
CA VAL A 309 5.01 -16.24 -2.66
C VAL A 309 6.34 -16.26 -1.91
N ALA A 310 7.02 -17.40 -1.84
CA ALA A 310 8.34 -17.52 -1.21
C ALA A 310 9.37 -16.59 -1.86
N ALA A 311 9.42 -16.56 -3.20
CA ALA A 311 10.36 -15.71 -3.93
C ALA A 311 10.06 -14.21 -3.76
N MET A 312 8.78 -13.80 -3.85
CA MET A 312 8.41 -12.38 -3.78
C MET A 312 8.58 -11.78 -2.39
N THR A 313 8.58 -12.60 -1.34
CA THR A 313 8.67 -12.16 0.05
C THR A 313 10.10 -12.04 0.58
N VAL A 314 11.11 -12.41 -0.19
CA VAL A 314 12.51 -12.21 0.16
C VAL A 314 12.82 -10.71 0.28
N VAL A 315 13.36 -10.29 1.42
CA VAL A 315 13.71 -8.89 1.65
C VAL A 315 14.80 -8.45 0.67
N GLN A 316 14.60 -7.32 0.03
CA GLN A 316 15.49 -6.76 -0.98
C GLN A 316 16.33 -5.60 -0.44
N THR A 317 15.85 -4.89 0.59
CA THR A 317 16.46 -3.65 1.08
C THR A 317 17.50 -3.84 2.18
N ASP A 318 17.67 -5.04 2.73
CA ASP A 318 18.63 -5.30 3.83
C ASP A 318 20.10 -5.03 3.45
N ARG A 319 20.43 -5.02 2.15
CA ARG A 319 21.78 -4.81 1.60
C ARG A 319 21.99 -3.40 1.03
N THR A 320 20.98 -2.54 1.06
CA THR A 320 21.03 -1.19 0.52
C THR A 320 20.86 -0.16 1.64
N ARG A 321 21.36 1.05 1.43
CA ARG A 321 21.15 2.14 2.38
C ARG A 321 19.92 2.95 1.99
N MET A 322 19.28 3.54 2.97
CA MET A 322 18.17 4.45 2.73
C MET A 322 18.73 5.79 2.19
N HIS A 323 18.22 6.22 1.03
CA HIS A 323 18.63 7.47 0.39
C HIS A 323 18.29 8.70 1.26
N GLY A 324 19.20 9.67 1.27
CA GLY A 324 19.03 10.92 2.04
C GLY A 324 19.31 10.78 3.55
N VAL A 325 19.63 9.58 4.03
CA VAL A 325 19.99 9.38 5.45
C VAL A 325 21.50 9.56 5.66
N PRO A 326 21.91 10.44 6.59
CA PRO A 326 23.31 10.59 6.96
C PRO A 326 23.93 9.25 7.41
N PRO A 327 25.20 8.95 7.08
CA PRO A 327 25.85 7.68 7.42
C PRO A 327 25.76 7.31 8.90
N VAL A 328 25.83 8.27 9.81
CA VAL A 328 25.74 8.09 11.26
C VAL A 328 24.37 7.55 11.71
N LEU A 329 23.31 7.78 10.92
CA LEU A 329 21.94 7.35 11.22
C LEU A 329 21.55 6.03 10.53
N LEU A 330 22.36 5.50 9.61
CA LEU A 330 22.06 4.26 8.91
C LEU A 330 21.78 3.06 9.83
N PRO A 331 22.46 2.86 10.97
CA PRO A 331 22.12 1.78 11.89
C PRO A 331 20.67 1.83 12.39
N TYR A 332 20.10 3.01 12.54
CA TYR A 332 18.73 3.22 13.03
C TYR A 332 17.66 3.02 11.93
N THR A 333 18.04 3.13 10.65
CA THR A 333 17.09 3.02 9.53
C THR A 333 16.97 1.62 8.96
N LYS A 334 17.89 0.71 9.27
CA LYS A 334 17.96 -0.64 8.72
C LYS A 334 16.65 -1.42 8.81
N ASN A 335 15.86 -1.18 9.86
CA ASN A 335 14.59 -1.85 10.10
C ASN A 335 13.36 -0.94 9.87
N LEU A 336 13.55 0.30 9.35
CA LEU A 336 12.42 1.18 9.09
C LEU A 336 11.68 0.80 7.80
N PHE A 337 12.40 0.34 6.77
CA PHE A 337 11.86 0.03 5.45
C PHE A 337 12.36 -1.33 4.96
N ARG A 338 11.80 -2.42 5.50
CA ARG A 338 12.08 -3.76 5.01
C ARG A 338 11.13 -4.09 3.88
N MET A 339 11.58 -3.84 2.64
CA MET A 339 10.81 -4.08 1.43
C MET A 339 11.25 -5.39 0.78
N SER A 340 10.28 -6.17 0.35
CA SER A 340 10.45 -7.26 -0.59
C SER A 340 10.06 -6.80 -2.01
N LEU A 341 9.68 -7.70 -2.88
CA LEU A 341 9.29 -7.34 -4.25
C LEU A 341 7.84 -6.84 -4.29
N GLY A 342 7.65 -5.58 -3.91
CA GLY A 342 6.37 -4.87 -3.91
C GLY A 342 5.58 -4.93 -2.60
N PHE A 343 6.14 -5.51 -1.54
CA PHE A 343 5.48 -5.61 -0.25
C PHE A 343 6.40 -5.19 0.90
N TRP A 344 5.80 -4.64 1.93
CA TRP A 344 6.42 -4.51 3.23
C TRP A 344 6.49 -5.86 3.91
N ARG A 345 7.63 -6.11 4.57
CA ARG A 345 7.80 -7.21 5.51
C ARG A 345 7.58 -6.71 6.94
N ALA A 346 7.26 -7.61 7.85
CA ALA A 346 7.10 -7.22 9.25
C ALA A 346 8.33 -6.46 9.77
N THR A 347 8.08 -5.30 10.35
CA THR A 347 9.07 -4.37 10.93
C THR A 347 8.57 -3.84 12.28
N PRO A 348 8.56 -4.69 13.34
CA PRO A 348 8.16 -4.20 14.66
C PRO A 348 9.09 -3.06 15.11
N PRO A 349 8.59 -2.07 15.85
CA PRO A 349 7.19 -1.91 16.29
C PRO A 349 6.29 -1.19 15.28
N ILE A 350 6.83 -0.58 14.22
CA ILE A 350 6.07 0.32 13.32
C ILE A 350 5.12 -0.40 12.37
N ASN A 351 5.47 -1.60 11.96
CA ASN A 351 4.64 -2.39 11.02
C ASN A 351 4.78 -3.89 11.34
N PRO A 352 4.22 -4.37 12.46
CA PRO A 352 4.36 -5.77 12.87
C PRO A 352 3.60 -6.75 11.98
N LEU A 353 2.64 -6.28 11.16
CA LEU A 353 1.76 -7.09 10.33
C LEU A 353 1.12 -8.26 11.12
N LEU A 354 0.93 -9.41 10.47
CA LEU A 354 0.34 -10.62 11.07
C LEU A 354 1.38 -11.53 11.73
N GLY A 355 2.67 -11.26 11.58
CA GLY A 355 3.76 -12.07 12.12
C GLY A 355 5.03 -11.95 11.27
N PRO A 356 6.12 -12.64 11.66
CA PRO A 356 7.43 -12.50 10.97
C PRO A 356 7.42 -12.95 9.51
N ALA A 357 6.63 -13.97 9.17
CA ALA A 357 6.50 -14.48 7.80
C ALA A 357 5.60 -13.61 6.93
N SER A 358 4.80 -12.74 7.53
CA SER A 358 3.78 -11.94 6.83
C SER A 358 4.37 -10.91 5.89
N PHE A 359 3.57 -10.58 4.90
CA PHE A 359 3.80 -9.51 3.93
C PHE A 359 2.51 -8.72 3.70
N GLY A 360 2.63 -7.48 3.29
CA GLY A 360 1.46 -6.63 3.05
C GLY A 360 1.85 -5.25 2.59
N HIS A 361 0.87 -4.37 2.47
CA HIS A 361 1.14 -2.97 2.19
C HIS A 361 0.18 -2.07 2.97
N PRO A 362 0.70 -1.19 3.85
CA PRO A 362 -0.10 -0.15 4.49
C PRO A 362 -0.40 0.98 3.50
N GLY A 363 -1.48 1.70 3.74
CA GLY A 363 -1.84 2.91 3.01
C GLY A 363 -1.92 4.14 3.92
N SER A 364 -1.64 5.30 3.36
CA SER A 364 -1.91 6.57 4.05
C SER A 364 -3.35 6.60 4.52
N GLY A 365 -3.58 7.14 5.72
CA GLY A 365 -4.91 7.14 6.34
C GLY A 365 -5.27 5.88 7.12
N GLY A 366 -4.40 4.84 7.13
CA GLY A 366 -4.51 3.69 8.01
C GLY A 366 -5.01 2.40 7.37
N SER A 367 -5.31 2.36 6.07
CA SER A 367 -5.68 1.12 5.41
C SER A 367 -4.52 0.11 5.43
N LEU A 368 -4.84 -1.18 5.47
CA LEU A 368 -3.85 -2.27 5.45
C LEU A 368 -4.42 -3.49 4.76
N GLY A 369 -3.67 -4.00 3.78
CA GLY A 369 -3.84 -5.35 3.25
C GLY A 369 -2.61 -6.19 3.60
N ALA A 370 -2.81 -7.39 4.12
CA ALA A 370 -1.70 -8.28 4.52
C ALA A 370 -2.07 -9.75 4.39
N ALA A 371 -1.05 -10.59 4.22
CA ALA A 371 -1.18 -12.04 4.34
C ALA A 371 -0.03 -12.63 5.14
N ASP A 372 -0.30 -13.78 5.75
CA ASP A 372 0.70 -14.60 6.42
C ASP A 372 0.65 -16.02 5.86
N PRO A 373 1.73 -16.49 5.19
CA PRO A 373 1.76 -17.82 4.58
C PRO A 373 1.83 -18.96 5.60
N GLU A 374 2.37 -18.73 6.81
CA GLU A 374 2.48 -19.77 7.84
C GLU A 374 1.12 -20.06 8.48
N SER A 375 0.38 -19.03 8.85
CA SER A 375 -0.97 -19.15 9.41
C SER A 375 -2.08 -19.17 8.34
N ARG A 376 -1.74 -18.99 7.06
CA ARG A 376 -2.67 -18.92 5.92
C ARG A 376 -3.78 -17.89 6.10
N VAL A 377 -3.40 -16.75 6.66
CA VAL A 377 -4.30 -15.62 6.95
C VAL A 377 -4.23 -14.57 5.85
N GLY A 378 -5.40 -14.07 5.44
CA GLY A 378 -5.56 -12.83 4.69
C GLY A 378 -6.28 -11.78 5.53
N PHE A 379 -5.80 -10.56 5.52
CA PHE A 379 -6.31 -9.45 6.33
C PHE A 379 -6.57 -8.22 5.47
N GLY A 380 -7.68 -7.54 5.74
CA GLY A 380 -8.03 -6.25 5.17
C GLY A 380 -8.64 -5.30 6.20
N TYR A 381 -8.13 -4.07 6.25
CA TYR A 381 -8.71 -2.98 7.02
C TYR A 381 -8.79 -1.72 6.16
N VAL A 382 -9.97 -1.12 6.12
CA VAL A 382 -10.29 0.02 5.23
C VAL A 382 -11.08 1.06 6.00
N PRO A 383 -10.45 2.17 6.48
CA PRO A 383 -11.12 3.32 7.11
C PRO A 383 -11.30 4.48 6.13
N ASN A 384 -12.18 5.44 6.46
CA ASN A 384 -12.27 6.72 5.75
C ASN A 384 -11.85 7.95 6.59
N LEU A 385 -11.60 7.79 7.89
CA LEU A 385 -10.96 8.83 8.69
C LEU A 385 -9.44 8.64 8.60
N TRP A 386 -8.77 9.52 7.86
CA TRP A 386 -7.34 9.40 7.60
C TRP A 386 -6.52 9.99 8.74
N ALA A 387 -5.84 9.13 9.48
CA ALA A 387 -4.96 9.55 10.56
C ALA A 387 -3.68 10.18 10.01
N ALA A 388 -3.33 11.34 10.53
CA ALA A 388 -2.09 12.04 10.22
C ALA A 388 -0.96 11.60 11.18
N THR A 389 -0.66 10.29 11.21
CA THR A 389 0.34 9.70 12.09
C THR A 389 1.44 9.01 11.28
N LEU A 390 2.66 8.96 11.82
CA LEU A 390 3.76 8.19 11.21
C LEU A 390 3.49 6.68 11.27
N VAL A 391 2.78 6.24 12.31
CA VAL A 391 2.39 4.84 12.55
C VAL A 391 0.94 4.82 12.98
N ASP A 392 0.08 4.15 12.21
CA ASP A 392 -1.33 4.06 12.54
C ASP A 392 -1.60 2.92 13.54
N PRO A 393 -2.02 3.24 14.77
CA PRO A 393 -2.22 2.22 15.79
C PRO A 393 -3.42 1.30 15.50
N ARG A 394 -4.42 1.75 14.74
CA ARG A 394 -5.66 1.00 14.47
C ARG A 394 -5.37 -0.35 13.79
N ALA A 395 -4.64 -0.31 12.69
CA ALA A 395 -4.27 -1.53 11.96
C ALA A 395 -3.32 -2.43 12.78
N ILE A 396 -2.42 -1.83 13.57
CA ILE A 396 -1.50 -2.57 14.45
C ILE A 396 -2.26 -3.29 15.57
N GLU A 397 -3.21 -2.62 16.22
CA GLU A 397 -4.05 -3.19 17.28
C GLU A 397 -4.91 -4.34 16.73
N LEU A 398 -5.50 -4.15 15.53
CA LEU A 398 -6.29 -5.19 14.86
C LEU A 398 -5.45 -6.41 14.48
N THR A 399 -4.27 -6.22 13.86
CA THR A 399 -3.39 -7.35 13.53
C THR A 399 -2.83 -8.05 14.75
N ALA A 400 -2.62 -7.31 15.87
CA ALA A 400 -2.26 -7.91 17.14
C ALA A 400 -3.41 -8.74 17.74
N ALA A 401 -4.67 -8.30 17.57
CA ALA A 401 -5.83 -9.08 17.98
C ALA A 401 -5.94 -10.38 17.15
N VAL A 402 -5.75 -10.30 15.83
CA VAL A 402 -5.72 -11.47 14.92
C VAL A 402 -4.66 -12.48 15.40
N ARG A 403 -3.42 -12.04 15.65
CA ARG A 403 -2.36 -12.96 16.15
C ARG A 403 -2.75 -13.67 17.43
N LYS A 404 -3.45 -12.99 18.35
CA LYS A 404 -3.89 -13.58 19.61
C LYS A 404 -5.05 -14.56 19.46
N CYS A 405 -5.80 -14.51 18.36
CA CYS A 405 -6.83 -15.48 18.04
C CYS A 405 -6.26 -16.74 17.34
N LEU A 406 -5.09 -16.61 16.74
CA LEU A 406 -4.39 -17.73 16.10
C LEU A 406 -3.60 -18.62 17.08
N GLY A 407 -3.32 -18.15 18.29
CA GLY A 407 -2.59 -18.86 19.35
C GLY A 407 -1.23 -18.26 19.60
#